data_5ed7d9568a56cede10e8304f80fb540d
#
_entry.id   5ed7d9568a56cede10e8304f80fb540d
#
_cell.length_a   1.000
_cell.length_b   1.000
_cell.length_c   1.000
_cell.angle_alpha   90.00
_cell.angle_beta   90.00
_cell.angle_gamma   90.00
#
_symmetry.space_group_name_H-M   'P 1'
#
loop_
_entity.id
_entity.type
_entity.pdbx_description
1 polymer ?
#
loop_
_entity_poly.entity_id
_entity_poly.type
_entity_poly.pdbx_seq_one_letter_code
_entity_poly.pdbx_strand_id
1 'polypeptide(L)'
;MQLKKTALLLTLFFGVITTTYAKDTKKEEVVIEDPALYEDQMLALDPLEPLNRGIFAVNTFLDGLLIRPMAYAYEDLVADVIKDRISNVLSNLEAPITFVNDLLQGEGTQAMNTFMRFVINSTFGLLGFFDPASEIGLDLKENDFGTTMRRWGIGAGPYVILPLFGPSSFRDVAGDVAFYFTDPYYVHARIHKKRFLTYSRLGAKGLTTRHKLLDITDEMDKTADPYAQYRILYMQNRKIIDAIESSAVPDDIIEVSEKTVSGANHK
;
A
#
# COMPACT_ATOMS: atom_id res chain seq x y z
N MET A 1 -11.61 -26.76 -21.62
CA MET A 1 -12.25 -26.38 -20.37
C MET A 1 -11.24 -26.17 -19.21
N GLN A 2 -9.99 -26.57 -19.37
CA GLN A 2 -8.92 -26.38 -18.36
C GLN A 2 -8.27 -24.98 -18.39
N LEU A 3 -8.10 -24.35 -19.54
CA LEU A 3 -7.51 -22.99 -19.63
C LEU A 3 -8.35 -21.89 -18.95
N LYS A 4 -9.67 -22.08 -18.83
CA LYS A 4 -10.55 -21.08 -18.17
C LYS A 4 -10.45 -21.07 -16.64
N LYS A 5 -9.94 -22.16 -16.05
CA LYS A 5 -9.75 -22.25 -14.58
C LYS A 5 -8.42 -21.65 -14.13
N THR A 6 -7.39 -21.73 -14.96
CA THR A 6 -6.07 -21.17 -14.67
C THR A 6 -6.07 -19.62 -14.77
N ALA A 7 -6.82 -19.08 -15.74
CA ALA A 7 -7.02 -17.63 -15.83
C ALA A 7 -7.78 -17.05 -14.63
N LEU A 8 -8.66 -17.84 -14.01
CA LEU A 8 -9.43 -17.41 -12.84
C LEU A 8 -8.58 -17.33 -11.58
N LEU A 9 -7.56 -18.17 -11.43
CA LEU A 9 -6.62 -18.13 -10.30
C LEU A 9 -5.61 -16.97 -10.41
N LEU A 10 -5.18 -16.65 -11.63
CA LEU A 10 -4.32 -15.49 -11.88
C LEU A 10 -5.04 -14.16 -11.63
N THR A 11 -6.35 -14.10 -11.85
CA THR A 11 -7.16 -12.90 -11.63
C THR A 11 -7.57 -12.66 -10.16
N LEU A 12 -7.45 -13.68 -9.31
CA LEU A 12 -7.70 -13.56 -7.88
C LEU A 12 -6.59 -12.82 -7.12
N PHE A 13 -5.42 -12.71 -7.72
CA PHE A 13 -4.24 -12.17 -7.07
C PHE A 13 -3.97 -10.68 -7.32
N PHE A 14 -4.63 -10.02 -8.27
CA PHE A 14 -4.26 -8.68 -8.75
C PHE A 14 -4.81 -7.48 -7.97
N GLY A 15 -5.31 -7.62 -6.76
CA GLY A 15 -6.14 -6.56 -6.14
C GLY A 15 -5.58 -5.80 -4.97
N VAL A 16 -4.39 -6.03 -4.45
CA VAL A 16 -4.27 -5.63 -3.06
C VAL A 16 -2.92 -5.11 -2.56
N ILE A 17 -1.84 -5.09 -3.32
CA ILE A 17 -0.56 -4.65 -2.75
C ILE A 17 -0.26 -3.18 -3.04
N THR A 18 -1.14 -2.28 -2.68
CA THR A 18 -0.89 -0.88 -3.01
C THR A 18 -1.16 0.15 -1.92
N THR A 19 -1.41 -0.30 -0.71
CA THR A 19 -1.86 0.63 0.32
C THR A 19 -0.76 1.25 1.18
N THR A 20 0.52 1.06 0.88
CA THR A 20 1.55 1.53 1.82
C THR A 20 2.58 2.52 1.25
N TYR A 21 2.51 2.92 -0.02
CA TYR A 21 3.61 3.66 -0.64
C TYR A 21 3.39 5.15 -0.93
N ALA A 22 2.28 5.74 -0.55
CA ALA A 22 2.05 7.13 -0.89
C ALA A 22 1.53 7.93 0.29
N LYS A 23 2.41 8.44 1.15
CA LYS A 23 2.25 9.80 1.70
C LYS A 23 3.50 10.32 2.42
N ASP A 24 3.76 11.59 2.16
CA ASP A 24 4.69 12.51 2.81
C ASP A 24 6.17 12.12 2.81
N THR A 25 6.81 12.38 1.68
CA THR A 25 8.25 12.65 1.64
C THR A 25 8.59 14.02 2.23
N LYS A 26 8.38 14.22 3.52
CA LYS A 26 9.39 14.95 4.26
C LYS A 26 10.54 13.97 4.37
N LYS A 27 11.68 14.33 3.75
CA LYS A 27 12.95 13.61 3.88
C LYS A 27 13.35 13.60 5.36
N GLU A 28 12.81 12.67 6.13
CA GLU A 28 13.47 12.25 7.36
C GLU A 28 14.54 11.28 6.90
N GLU A 29 15.78 11.71 7.03
CA GLU A 29 16.96 10.87 6.88
C GLU A 29 16.82 9.74 7.91
N VAL A 30 16.45 8.55 7.43
CA VAL A 30 16.39 7.35 8.28
C VAL A 30 17.82 7.04 8.67
N VAL A 31 18.20 7.39 9.89
CA VAL A 31 19.50 7.04 10.47
C VAL A 31 19.51 5.52 10.65
N ILE A 32 20.20 4.81 9.79
CA ILE A 32 20.47 3.37 9.93
C ILE A 32 21.52 3.23 11.03
N GLU A 33 21.09 2.84 12.23
CA GLU A 33 21.97 2.77 13.41
C GLU A 33 23.13 1.77 13.28
N ASP A 34 22.99 0.68 12.52
CA ASP A 34 24.07 -0.24 12.15
C ASP A 34 23.69 -1.05 10.91
N PRO A 35 24.37 -0.84 9.76
CA PRO A 35 24.08 -1.59 8.53
C PRO A 35 24.28 -3.11 8.65
N ALA A 36 25.23 -3.57 9.47
CA ALA A 36 25.52 -5.00 9.62
C ALA A 36 24.42 -5.73 10.42
N LEU A 37 23.91 -5.10 11.47
CA LEU A 37 22.79 -5.62 12.27
C LEU A 37 21.48 -5.68 11.44
N TYR A 38 21.34 -4.75 10.51
CA TYR A 38 20.22 -4.71 9.58
C TYR A 38 20.29 -5.85 8.57
N GLU A 39 21.50 -6.15 8.08
CA GLU A 39 21.72 -7.19 7.07
C GLU A 39 21.42 -8.59 7.62
N ASP A 40 21.89 -8.91 8.84
CA ASP A 40 21.60 -10.17 9.50
C ASP A 40 20.10 -10.37 9.82
N GLN A 41 19.42 -9.32 10.26
CA GLN A 41 17.97 -9.37 10.48
C GLN A 41 17.17 -9.51 9.16
N MET A 42 17.64 -8.90 8.09
CA MET A 42 17.04 -8.99 6.77
C MET A 42 17.18 -10.39 6.18
N LEU A 43 18.34 -11.05 6.35
CA LEU A 43 18.56 -12.42 5.92
C LEU A 43 17.66 -13.42 6.69
N ALA A 44 17.48 -13.22 7.99
CA ALA A 44 16.61 -14.05 8.80
C ALA A 44 15.12 -13.97 8.41
N LEU A 45 14.70 -12.86 7.78
CA LEU A 45 13.30 -12.64 7.36
C LEU A 45 13.01 -13.11 5.93
N ASP A 46 14.01 -13.53 5.17
CA ASP A 46 13.87 -13.97 3.76
C ASP A 46 14.37 -15.41 3.53
N PRO A 47 13.76 -16.41 4.16
CA PRO A 47 14.15 -17.80 3.97
C PRO A 47 13.86 -18.33 2.57
N LEU A 48 13.08 -17.59 1.76
CA LEU A 48 12.71 -17.95 0.39
C LEU A 48 13.47 -17.12 -0.65
N GLU A 49 14.59 -16.51 -0.30
CA GLU A 49 15.33 -15.61 -1.18
C GLU A 49 15.57 -16.15 -2.61
N PRO A 50 16.02 -17.43 -2.82
CA PRO A 50 16.23 -17.92 -4.18
C PRO A 50 14.94 -17.93 -5.03
N LEU A 51 13.80 -18.29 -4.42
CA LEU A 51 12.49 -18.25 -5.07
C LEU A 51 12.05 -16.81 -5.32
N ASN A 52 12.17 -15.95 -4.31
CA ASN A 52 11.82 -14.54 -4.38
C ASN A 52 12.60 -13.82 -5.47
N ARG A 53 13.92 -14.06 -5.60
CA ARG A 53 14.75 -13.51 -6.68
C ARG A 53 14.29 -13.98 -8.07
N GLY A 54 13.88 -15.24 -8.19
CA GLY A 54 13.32 -15.77 -9.45
C GLY A 54 12.02 -15.06 -9.83
N ILE A 55 11.10 -14.90 -8.88
CA ILE A 55 9.82 -14.18 -9.11
C ILE A 55 10.09 -12.69 -9.37
N PHE A 56 11.03 -12.07 -8.65
CA PHE A 56 11.43 -10.70 -8.88
C PHE A 56 11.93 -10.47 -10.31
N ALA A 57 12.79 -11.35 -10.82
CA ALA A 57 13.29 -11.26 -12.20
C ALA A 57 12.14 -11.34 -13.22
N VAL A 58 11.16 -12.23 -13.02
CA VAL A 58 9.97 -12.30 -13.87
C VAL A 58 9.15 -11.02 -13.77
N ASN A 59 8.93 -10.50 -12.56
CA ASN A 59 8.20 -9.25 -12.35
C ASN A 59 8.88 -8.06 -13.03
N THR A 60 10.20 -7.93 -12.87
CA THR A 60 11.00 -6.87 -13.51
C THR A 60 10.96 -6.95 -15.03
N PHE A 61 11.02 -8.17 -15.59
CA PHE A 61 10.87 -8.37 -17.03
C PHE A 61 9.49 -7.93 -17.53
N LEU A 62 8.41 -8.34 -16.85
CA LEU A 62 7.04 -7.95 -17.21
C LEU A 62 6.77 -6.46 -17.00
N ASP A 63 7.34 -5.88 -15.95
CA ASP A 63 7.27 -4.44 -15.69
C ASP A 63 7.94 -3.66 -16.82
N GLY A 64 9.17 -4.00 -17.16
CA GLY A 64 9.92 -3.33 -18.24
C GLY A 64 9.27 -3.48 -19.61
N LEU A 65 8.64 -4.64 -19.89
CA LEU A 65 8.01 -4.91 -21.16
C LEU A 65 6.64 -4.22 -21.32
N LEU A 66 5.85 -4.14 -20.26
CA LEU A 66 4.44 -3.77 -20.35
C LEU A 66 4.03 -2.70 -19.34
N ILE A 67 4.27 -2.91 -18.04
CA ILE A 67 3.66 -2.09 -17.00
C ILE A 67 4.32 -0.71 -16.93
N ARG A 68 5.64 -0.65 -16.97
CA ARG A 68 6.44 0.59 -16.94
C ARG A 68 6.14 1.48 -18.15
N PRO A 69 6.13 1.00 -19.42
CA PRO A 69 5.72 1.81 -20.55
C PRO A 69 4.29 2.36 -20.43
N MET A 70 3.36 1.56 -19.88
CA MET A 70 2.00 2.03 -19.62
C MET A 70 1.96 3.10 -18.53
N ALA A 71 2.77 2.99 -17.49
CA ALA A 71 2.84 3.97 -16.42
C ALA A 71 3.42 5.31 -16.90
N TYR A 72 4.45 5.29 -17.76
CA TYR A 72 4.95 6.51 -18.42
C TYR A 72 3.93 7.11 -19.38
N ALA A 73 3.27 6.29 -20.17
CA ALA A 73 2.20 6.81 -21.03
C ALA A 73 1.05 7.43 -20.21
N TYR A 74 0.72 6.85 -19.06
CA TYR A 74 -0.25 7.43 -18.13
C TYR A 74 0.24 8.75 -17.55
N GLU A 75 1.55 8.84 -17.21
CA GLU A 75 2.17 10.09 -16.75
C GLU A 75 2.09 11.19 -17.79
N ASP A 76 2.48 10.89 -19.01
CA ASP A 76 2.61 11.88 -20.09
C ASP A 76 1.28 12.30 -20.72
N LEU A 77 0.31 11.36 -20.81
CA LEU A 77 -0.92 11.58 -21.58
C LEU A 77 -2.13 11.98 -20.72
N VAL A 78 -2.10 11.67 -19.41
CA VAL A 78 -3.22 11.94 -18.52
C VAL A 78 -2.91 13.16 -17.66
N ALA A 79 -3.73 14.20 -17.77
CA ALA A 79 -3.58 15.40 -16.96
C ALA A 79 -3.65 15.08 -15.44
N ASP A 80 -2.85 15.75 -14.62
CA ASP A 80 -2.74 15.49 -13.17
C ASP A 80 -4.10 15.56 -12.47
N VAL A 81 -4.93 16.52 -12.86
CA VAL A 81 -6.30 16.63 -12.34
C VAL A 81 -7.10 15.34 -12.55
N ILE A 82 -6.92 14.63 -13.67
CA ILE A 82 -7.62 13.38 -13.94
C ILE A 82 -7.00 12.23 -13.14
N LYS A 83 -5.67 12.22 -12.99
CA LYS A 83 -4.97 11.25 -12.13
C LYS A 83 -5.47 11.33 -10.69
N ASP A 84 -5.63 12.56 -10.15
CA ASP A 84 -6.18 12.82 -8.84
C ASP A 84 -7.62 12.30 -8.71
N ARG A 85 -8.48 12.56 -9.70
CA ARG A 85 -9.88 12.09 -9.70
C ARG A 85 -9.96 10.57 -9.67
N ILE A 86 -9.12 9.89 -10.45
CA ILE A 86 -9.04 8.42 -10.45
C ILE A 86 -8.60 7.93 -9.06
N SER A 87 -7.56 8.53 -8.48
CA SER A 87 -7.07 8.19 -7.14
C SER A 87 -8.15 8.39 -6.07
N ASN A 88 -8.88 9.51 -6.10
CA ASN A 88 -9.95 9.82 -5.16
C ASN A 88 -11.10 8.81 -5.26
N VAL A 89 -11.53 8.44 -6.47
CA VAL A 89 -12.56 7.41 -6.67
C VAL A 89 -12.10 6.07 -6.12
N LEU A 90 -10.86 5.66 -6.38
CA LEU A 90 -10.32 4.40 -5.85
C LEU A 90 -10.30 4.39 -4.32
N SER A 91 -9.82 5.47 -3.70
CA SER A 91 -9.80 5.62 -2.23
C SER A 91 -11.22 5.61 -1.64
N ASN A 92 -12.18 6.26 -2.30
CA ASN A 92 -13.57 6.26 -1.84
C ASN A 92 -14.21 4.86 -1.95
N LEU A 93 -13.86 4.07 -2.96
CA LEU A 93 -14.30 2.68 -3.10
C LEU A 93 -13.68 1.76 -2.02
N GLU A 94 -12.53 2.12 -1.46
CA GLU A 94 -11.88 1.37 -0.38
C GLU A 94 -12.37 1.79 1.01
N ALA A 95 -12.92 2.98 1.15
CA ALA A 95 -13.35 3.53 2.44
C ALA A 95 -14.26 2.61 3.28
N PRO A 96 -15.23 1.85 2.71
CA PRO A 96 -16.05 0.94 3.51
C PRO A 96 -15.26 -0.16 4.21
N ILE A 97 -14.27 -0.75 3.52
CA ILE A 97 -13.44 -1.79 4.13
C ILE A 97 -12.39 -1.21 5.08
N THR A 98 -11.86 -0.03 4.77
CA THR A 98 -10.97 0.72 5.66
C THR A 98 -11.70 1.03 6.97
N PHE A 99 -12.94 1.50 6.91
CA PHE A 99 -13.78 1.74 8.08
C PHE A 99 -13.95 0.48 8.96
N VAL A 100 -14.19 -0.68 8.34
CA VAL A 100 -14.27 -1.95 9.07
C VAL A 100 -12.95 -2.29 9.75
N ASN A 101 -11.82 -2.09 9.07
CA ASN A 101 -10.50 -2.33 9.64
C ASN A 101 -10.20 -1.37 10.80
N ASP A 102 -10.54 -0.09 10.69
CA ASP A 102 -10.41 0.89 11.77
C ASP A 102 -11.20 0.43 13.02
N LEU A 103 -12.43 -0.06 12.84
CA LEU A 103 -13.23 -0.61 13.94
C LEU A 103 -12.60 -1.87 14.56
N LEU A 104 -12.12 -2.80 13.73
CA LEU A 104 -11.47 -4.03 14.19
C LEU A 104 -10.16 -3.78 14.95
N GLN A 105 -9.54 -2.63 14.71
CA GLN A 105 -8.35 -2.16 15.41
C GLN A 105 -8.66 -1.37 16.68
N GLY A 106 -9.93 -1.08 16.96
CA GLY A 106 -10.35 -0.25 18.10
C GLY A 106 -10.15 1.26 17.90
N GLU A 107 -9.85 1.70 16.67
CA GLU A 107 -9.58 3.09 16.29
C GLU A 107 -10.88 3.87 16.02
N GLY A 108 -11.71 4.06 17.06
CA GLY A 108 -13.03 4.67 16.89
C GLY A 108 -13.04 6.05 16.26
N THR A 109 -12.07 6.91 16.63
CA THR A 109 -11.91 8.25 16.03
C THR A 109 -11.56 8.15 14.54
N GLN A 110 -10.63 7.26 14.18
CA GLN A 110 -10.24 7.05 12.80
C GLN A 110 -11.39 6.44 11.99
N ALA A 111 -12.09 5.46 12.55
CA ALA A 111 -13.29 4.88 11.92
C ALA A 111 -14.32 5.96 11.60
N MET A 112 -14.60 6.88 12.55
CA MET A 112 -15.52 7.98 12.31
C MET A 112 -15.01 8.92 11.22
N ASN A 113 -13.72 9.23 11.20
CA ASN A 113 -13.09 10.02 10.14
C ASN A 113 -13.28 9.36 8.76
N THR A 114 -12.93 8.08 8.64
CA THR A 114 -13.11 7.29 7.40
C THR A 114 -14.57 7.25 6.95
N PHE A 115 -15.50 7.04 7.88
CA PHE A 115 -16.93 7.05 7.59
C PHE A 115 -17.41 8.42 7.07
N MET A 116 -17.05 9.49 7.75
CA MET A 116 -17.43 10.85 7.34
C MET A 116 -16.85 11.21 5.98
N ARG A 117 -15.59 10.85 5.73
CA ARG A 117 -14.98 11.01 4.40
C ARG A 117 -15.80 10.27 3.33
N PHE A 118 -16.13 9.00 3.58
CA PHE A 118 -16.93 8.22 2.64
C PHE A 118 -18.28 8.87 2.33
N VAL A 119 -19.00 9.32 3.36
CA VAL A 119 -20.32 9.98 3.19
C VAL A 119 -20.18 11.29 2.42
N ILE A 120 -19.24 12.16 2.81
CA ILE A 120 -19.05 13.47 2.19
C ILE A 120 -18.59 13.31 0.74
N ASN A 121 -17.59 12.47 0.48
CA ASN A 121 -17.04 12.27 -0.85
C ASN A 121 -18.01 11.51 -1.77
N SER A 122 -18.86 10.64 -1.24
CA SER A 122 -19.89 9.98 -2.04
C SER A 122 -21.05 10.90 -2.40
N THR A 123 -21.41 11.85 -1.54
CA THR A 123 -22.55 12.77 -1.75
C THR A 123 -22.10 14.06 -2.46
N PHE A 124 -21.27 14.85 -1.79
CA PHE A 124 -20.80 16.14 -2.31
C PHE A 124 -19.62 15.98 -3.30
N GLY A 125 -18.83 14.90 -3.16
CA GLY A 125 -17.71 14.59 -4.03
C GLY A 125 -18.07 13.75 -5.28
N LEU A 126 -19.35 13.56 -5.60
CA LEU A 126 -19.81 12.77 -6.76
C LEU A 126 -19.19 11.35 -6.79
N LEU A 127 -19.50 10.54 -5.78
CA LEU A 127 -18.98 9.19 -5.60
C LEU A 127 -17.45 9.12 -5.47
N GLY A 128 -16.84 10.18 -4.92
CA GLY A 128 -15.40 10.27 -4.69
C GLY A 128 -14.62 10.88 -5.86
N PHE A 129 -15.27 11.40 -6.90
CA PHE A 129 -14.59 12.11 -7.98
C PHE A 129 -13.88 13.38 -7.46
N PHE A 130 -14.50 14.08 -6.51
CA PHE A 130 -13.89 15.16 -5.72
C PHE A 130 -13.64 14.70 -4.30
N ASP A 131 -12.73 15.38 -3.58
CA ASP A 131 -12.40 15.11 -2.17
C ASP A 131 -12.67 16.32 -1.25
N PRO A 132 -13.94 16.76 -1.13
CA PRO A 132 -14.28 17.84 -0.20
C PRO A 132 -14.01 17.50 1.26
N ALA A 133 -13.90 16.22 1.62
CA ALA A 133 -13.56 15.82 2.97
C ALA A 133 -12.16 16.28 3.38
N SER A 134 -11.18 16.21 2.49
CA SER A 134 -9.82 16.74 2.74
C SER A 134 -9.81 18.26 2.90
N GLU A 135 -10.65 19.00 2.17
CA GLU A 135 -10.75 20.45 2.26
C GLU A 135 -11.25 20.94 3.64
N ILE A 136 -12.00 20.10 4.35
CA ILE A 136 -12.49 20.41 5.72
C ILE A 136 -11.64 19.76 6.82
N GLY A 137 -10.43 19.27 6.49
CA GLY A 137 -9.47 18.76 7.45
C GLY A 137 -9.69 17.32 7.90
N LEU A 138 -10.46 16.52 7.14
CA LEU A 138 -10.56 15.08 7.37
C LEU A 138 -9.47 14.37 6.56
N ASP A 139 -8.35 14.01 7.17
CA ASP A 139 -7.24 13.37 6.49
C ASP A 139 -7.54 11.93 6.07
N LEU A 140 -7.06 11.56 4.87
CA LEU A 140 -7.09 10.18 4.42
C LEU A 140 -6.02 9.38 5.15
N LYS A 141 -6.44 8.35 5.89
CA LYS A 141 -5.55 7.33 6.43
C LYS A 141 -5.91 5.98 5.81
N GLU A 142 -4.98 5.44 5.05
CA GLU A 142 -5.15 4.11 4.48
C GLU A 142 -4.97 3.05 5.57
N ASN A 143 -5.82 2.02 5.55
CA ASN A 143 -5.78 0.94 6.51
C ASN A 143 -6.24 -0.38 5.87
N ASP A 144 -5.60 -1.47 6.24
CA ASP A 144 -5.82 -2.79 5.65
C ASP A 144 -5.95 -3.89 6.72
N PHE A 145 -6.35 -5.09 6.29
CA PHE A 145 -6.50 -6.22 7.19
C PHE A 145 -5.15 -6.81 7.64
N GLY A 146 -4.08 -6.62 6.87
CA GLY A 146 -2.71 -6.96 7.30
C GLY A 146 -2.30 -6.14 8.53
N THR A 147 -2.61 -4.84 8.52
CA THR A 147 -2.45 -3.94 9.66
C THR A 147 -3.32 -4.36 10.84
N THR A 148 -4.57 -4.75 10.59
CA THR A 148 -5.47 -5.26 11.63
C THR A 148 -4.90 -6.52 12.29
N MET A 149 -4.43 -7.49 11.51
CA MET A 149 -3.80 -8.70 12.05
C MET A 149 -2.54 -8.38 12.86
N ARG A 150 -1.75 -7.38 12.43
CA ARG A 150 -0.60 -6.93 13.19
C ARG A 150 -1.00 -6.38 14.56
N ARG A 151 -2.03 -5.54 14.64
CA ARG A 151 -2.54 -5.05 15.92
C ARG A 151 -3.05 -6.15 16.83
N TRP A 152 -3.50 -7.24 16.27
CA TRP A 152 -3.83 -8.45 17.02
C TRP A 152 -2.62 -9.28 17.45
N GLY A 153 -1.40 -8.82 17.19
CA GLY A 153 -0.15 -9.48 17.55
C GLY A 153 0.30 -10.56 16.56
N ILE A 154 -0.31 -10.64 15.38
CA ILE A 154 0.09 -11.60 14.35
C ILE A 154 1.32 -11.08 13.63
N GLY A 155 2.46 -11.80 13.76
CA GLY A 155 3.72 -11.47 13.09
C GLY A 155 3.58 -11.47 11.55
N ALA A 156 4.47 -10.74 10.87
CA ALA A 156 4.49 -10.66 9.41
C ALA A 156 4.73 -12.01 8.72
N GLY A 157 5.46 -12.91 9.37
CA GLY A 157 5.93 -14.14 8.77
C GLY A 157 7.04 -13.89 7.72
N PRO A 158 7.42 -14.91 6.94
CA PRO A 158 8.43 -14.80 5.91
C PRO A 158 8.12 -13.73 4.87
N TYR A 159 9.17 -13.07 4.40
CA TYR A 159 9.09 -12.20 3.23
C TYR A 159 8.82 -13.03 1.97
N VAL A 160 7.97 -12.54 1.10
CA VAL A 160 7.65 -13.17 -0.18
C VAL A 160 7.51 -12.14 -1.27
N ILE A 161 7.91 -12.48 -2.49
CA ILE A 161 7.56 -11.72 -3.67
C ILE A 161 6.40 -12.41 -4.38
N LEU A 162 5.35 -11.65 -4.62
CA LEU A 162 4.20 -12.14 -5.36
C LEU A 162 4.36 -11.85 -6.86
N PRO A 163 3.99 -12.80 -7.74
CA PRO A 163 3.97 -12.56 -9.18
C PRO A 163 3.11 -11.35 -9.52
N LEU A 164 3.67 -10.37 -10.20
CA LEU A 164 3.05 -9.11 -10.63
C LEU A 164 2.79 -8.08 -9.51
N PHE A 165 2.81 -8.48 -8.23
CA PHE A 165 2.47 -7.61 -7.09
C PHE A 165 3.67 -7.09 -6.34
N GLY A 166 4.79 -7.77 -6.47
CA GLY A 166 6.01 -7.37 -5.81
C GLY A 166 6.12 -7.80 -4.35
N PRO A 167 6.85 -7.03 -3.53
CA PRO A 167 7.16 -7.35 -2.14
C PRO A 167 5.92 -7.49 -1.24
N SER A 168 5.90 -8.52 -0.40
CA SER A 168 4.83 -8.80 0.56
C SER A 168 5.32 -9.65 1.74
N SER A 169 4.43 -10.00 2.65
CA SER A 169 4.63 -10.98 3.72
C SER A 169 3.46 -11.97 3.77
N PHE A 170 3.63 -13.08 4.46
CA PHE A 170 2.54 -14.05 4.61
C PHE A 170 1.30 -13.44 5.26
N ARG A 171 1.46 -12.57 6.27
CA ARG A 171 0.36 -11.85 6.91
C ARG A 171 -0.35 -10.94 5.92
N ASP A 172 0.42 -10.17 5.15
CA ASP A 172 -0.14 -9.20 4.22
C ASP A 172 -0.88 -9.92 3.08
N VAL A 173 -0.32 -11.02 2.55
CA VAL A 173 -1.03 -11.89 1.59
C VAL A 173 -2.34 -12.41 2.15
N ALA A 174 -2.36 -12.85 3.41
CA ALA A 174 -3.61 -13.30 4.04
C ALA A 174 -4.62 -12.15 4.18
N GLY A 175 -4.14 -10.94 4.50
CA GLY A 175 -4.92 -9.71 4.51
C GLY A 175 -5.54 -9.39 3.16
N ASP A 176 -4.76 -9.50 2.12
CA ASP A 176 -5.16 -9.28 0.74
C ASP A 176 -6.25 -10.26 0.28
N VAL A 177 -6.08 -11.52 0.62
CA VAL A 177 -7.09 -12.55 0.35
C VAL A 177 -8.38 -12.23 1.11
N ALA A 178 -8.30 -11.89 2.39
CA ALA A 178 -9.46 -11.50 3.18
C ALA A 178 -10.17 -10.28 2.58
N PHE A 179 -9.41 -9.25 2.19
CA PHE A 179 -9.93 -8.07 1.51
C PHE A 179 -10.73 -8.44 0.25
N TYR A 180 -10.18 -9.25 -0.63
CA TYR A 180 -10.87 -9.66 -1.86
C TYR A 180 -12.22 -10.32 -1.59
N PHE A 181 -12.32 -11.09 -0.51
CA PHE A 181 -13.55 -11.78 -0.15
C PHE A 181 -14.56 -10.91 0.61
N THR A 182 -14.12 -9.88 1.30
CA THR A 182 -14.95 -9.05 2.19
C THR A 182 -15.28 -7.67 1.63
N ASP A 183 -14.46 -7.14 0.72
CA ASP A 183 -14.71 -5.83 0.11
C ASP A 183 -16.05 -5.80 -0.62
N PRO A 184 -16.96 -4.86 -0.29
CA PRO A 184 -18.32 -4.80 -0.84
C PRO A 184 -18.34 -4.69 -2.37
N TYR A 185 -17.38 -4.00 -2.97
CA TYR A 185 -17.28 -3.83 -4.41
C TYR A 185 -16.96 -5.16 -5.10
N TYR A 186 -15.96 -5.92 -4.61
CA TYR A 186 -15.63 -7.22 -5.18
C TYR A 186 -16.71 -8.26 -4.93
N VAL A 187 -17.36 -8.21 -3.77
CA VAL A 187 -18.53 -9.06 -3.46
C VAL A 187 -19.66 -8.77 -4.45
N HIS A 188 -20.01 -7.49 -4.67
CA HIS A 188 -21.04 -7.10 -5.63
C HIS A 188 -20.68 -7.57 -7.06
N ALA A 189 -19.46 -7.31 -7.52
CA ALA A 189 -19.01 -7.71 -8.86
C ALA A 189 -19.08 -9.24 -9.05
N ARG A 190 -18.78 -10.01 -8.01
CA ARG A 190 -18.81 -11.47 -8.02
C ARG A 190 -20.24 -12.02 -8.04
N ILE A 191 -21.12 -11.52 -7.18
CA ILE A 191 -22.53 -11.94 -7.12
C ILE A 191 -23.23 -11.66 -8.45
N HIS A 192 -23.01 -10.49 -9.03
CA HIS A 192 -23.64 -10.07 -10.28
C HIS A 192 -22.86 -10.50 -11.53
N LYS A 193 -21.79 -11.31 -11.38
CA LYS A 193 -20.92 -11.81 -12.48
C LYS A 193 -20.34 -10.69 -13.36
N LYS A 194 -20.18 -9.50 -12.82
CA LYS A 194 -19.64 -8.31 -13.52
C LYS A 194 -18.12 -8.28 -13.45
N ARG A 195 -17.45 -9.23 -14.11
CA ARG A 195 -15.98 -9.35 -14.13
C ARG A 195 -15.26 -8.08 -14.58
N PHE A 196 -15.88 -7.32 -15.49
CA PHE A 196 -15.32 -6.05 -15.95
C PHE A 196 -15.05 -5.09 -14.79
N LEU A 197 -15.97 -4.98 -13.82
CA LEU A 197 -15.77 -4.13 -12.64
C LEU A 197 -14.54 -4.55 -11.84
N THR A 198 -14.35 -5.85 -11.64
CA THR A 198 -13.17 -6.38 -10.93
C THR A 198 -11.88 -6.00 -11.65
N TYR A 199 -11.81 -6.24 -12.96
CA TYR A 199 -10.58 -5.97 -13.72
C TYR A 199 -10.31 -4.49 -13.90
N SER A 200 -11.33 -3.64 -14.08
CA SER A 200 -11.16 -2.21 -14.25
C SER A 200 -10.61 -1.55 -12.97
N ARG A 201 -11.18 -1.88 -11.79
CA ARG A 201 -10.65 -1.37 -10.52
C ARG A 201 -9.22 -1.82 -10.29
N LEU A 202 -8.95 -3.09 -10.57
CA LEU A 202 -7.65 -3.68 -10.43
C LEU A 202 -6.60 -3.01 -11.32
N GLY A 203 -6.90 -2.89 -12.61
CA GLY A 203 -6.01 -2.24 -13.57
C GLY A 203 -5.79 -0.76 -13.24
N ALA A 204 -6.85 -0.04 -12.87
CA ALA A 204 -6.74 1.36 -12.49
C ALA A 204 -5.88 1.51 -11.22
N LYS A 205 -6.11 0.69 -10.20
CA LYS A 205 -5.31 0.72 -8.96
C LYS A 205 -3.85 0.39 -9.25
N GLY A 206 -3.58 -0.70 -9.98
CA GLY A 206 -2.22 -1.10 -10.34
C GLY A 206 -1.48 -0.02 -11.12
N LEU A 207 -2.11 0.57 -12.13
CA LEU A 207 -1.51 1.64 -12.94
C LEU A 207 -1.25 2.91 -12.11
N THR A 208 -2.23 3.35 -11.31
CA THR A 208 -2.08 4.52 -10.45
C THR A 208 -0.96 4.33 -9.42
N THR A 209 -0.85 3.13 -8.84
CA THR A 209 0.23 2.84 -7.89
C THR A 209 1.58 2.77 -8.58
N ARG A 210 1.66 2.08 -9.72
CA ARG A 210 2.92 1.98 -10.46
C ARG A 210 3.43 3.36 -10.90
N HIS A 211 2.52 4.22 -11.36
CA HIS A 211 2.83 5.61 -11.68
C HIS A 211 3.42 6.37 -10.47
N LYS A 212 2.79 6.28 -9.29
CA LYS A 212 3.29 6.92 -8.06
C LYS A 212 4.67 6.44 -7.62
N LEU A 213 5.08 5.26 -8.05
CA LEU A 213 6.35 4.63 -7.70
C LEU A 213 7.43 4.75 -8.79
N LEU A 214 7.15 5.40 -9.93
CA LEU A 214 8.08 5.45 -11.06
C LEU A 214 9.45 5.96 -10.64
N ASP A 215 9.53 7.13 -10.04
CA ASP A 215 10.80 7.77 -9.68
C ASP A 215 11.64 6.92 -8.72
N ILE A 216 11.00 6.39 -7.67
CA ILE A 216 11.67 5.58 -6.66
C ILE A 216 12.18 4.28 -7.27
N THR A 217 11.36 3.61 -8.06
CA THR A 217 11.73 2.32 -8.66
C THR A 217 12.78 2.48 -9.74
N ASP A 218 12.76 3.57 -10.49
CA ASP A 218 13.78 3.85 -11.50
C ASP A 218 15.16 4.11 -10.88
N GLU A 219 15.22 4.72 -9.69
CA GLU A 219 16.45 4.85 -8.95
C GLU A 219 16.93 3.51 -8.36
N MET A 220 16.01 2.72 -7.81
CA MET A 220 16.35 1.40 -7.26
C MET A 220 16.86 0.43 -8.32
N ASP A 221 16.30 0.47 -9.52
CA ASP A 221 16.71 -0.39 -10.64
C ASP A 221 18.13 -0.09 -11.17
N LYS A 222 18.70 1.09 -10.85
CA LYS A 222 20.08 1.46 -11.18
C LYS A 222 21.11 0.93 -10.19
N THR A 223 20.68 0.38 -9.07
CA THR A 223 21.59 -0.12 -8.02
C THR A 223 22.21 -1.46 -8.40
N ALA A 224 23.27 -1.86 -7.68
CA ALA A 224 23.96 -3.13 -7.92
C ALA A 224 23.09 -4.36 -7.64
N ASP A 225 22.19 -4.28 -6.65
CA ASP A 225 21.21 -5.31 -6.31
C ASP A 225 19.82 -4.70 -6.10
N PRO A 226 19.05 -4.50 -7.17
CA PRO A 226 17.68 -3.98 -7.06
C PRO A 226 16.79 -4.80 -6.14
N TYR A 227 16.90 -6.13 -6.17
CA TYR A 227 16.11 -7.01 -5.30
C TYR A 227 16.28 -6.65 -3.81
N ALA A 228 17.55 -6.49 -3.38
CA ALA A 228 17.84 -6.12 -1.99
C ALA A 228 17.27 -4.74 -1.66
N GLN A 229 17.30 -3.77 -2.57
CA GLN A 229 16.71 -2.45 -2.37
C GLN A 229 15.19 -2.50 -2.19
N TYR A 230 14.48 -3.24 -3.05
CA TYR A 230 13.03 -3.42 -2.90
C TYR A 230 12.67 -4.12 -1.58
N ARG A 231 13.46 -5.12 -1.16
CA ARG A 231 13.29 -5.79 0.12
C ARG A 231 13.48 -4.83 1.29
N ILE A 232 14.57 -4.05 1.29
CA ILE A 232 14.88 -3.06 2.32
C ILE A 232 13.76 -2.03 2.43
N LEU A 233 13.33 -1.46 1.31
CA LEU A 233 12.26 -0.47 1.29
C LEU A 233 10.96 -1.03 1.86
N TYR A 234 10.57 -2.26 1.48
CA TYR A 234 9.40 -2.92 2.03
C TYR A 234 9.51 -3.11 3.56
N MET A 235 10.65 -3.64 4.02
CA MET A 235 10.87 -3.89 5.44
C MET A 235 10.92 -2.60 6.26
N GLN A 236 11.53 -1.54 5.74
CA GLN A 236 11.55 -0.23 6.39
C GLN A 236 10.15 0.35 6.54
N ASN A 237 9.35 0.35 5.48
CA ASN A 237 7.99 0.84 5.54
C ASN A 237 7.14 0.06 6.55
N ARG A 238 7.29 -1.27 6.59
CA ARG A 238 6.57 -2.11 7.56
C ARG A 238 7.11 -1.93 8.98
N LYS A 239 8.39 -1.70 9.20
CA LYS A 239 8.98 -1.39 10.52
C LYS A 239 8.60 0.01 11.02
N ILE A 240 8.63 1.02 10.16
CA ILE A 240 8.18 2.37 10.51
C ILE A 240 6.71 2.33 10.95
N ILE A 241 5.87 1.63 10.21
CA ILE A 241 4.48 1.41 10.60
C ILE A 241 4.41 0.63 11.92
N ASP A 242 5.18 -0.44 12.07
CA ASP A 242 5.22 -1.26 13.30
C ASP A 242 5.75 -0.45 14.50
N ALA A 243 6.74 0.42 14.31
CA ALA A 243 7.28 1.29 15.35
C ALA A 243 6.31 2.41 15.77
N ILE A 244 5.66 3.05 14.81
CA ILE A 244 4.68 4.11 15.11
C ILE A 244 3.43 3.56 15.80
N GLU A 245 3.00 2.35 15.46
CA GLU A 245 1.77 1.77 16.00
C GLU A 245 1.99 0.84 17.22
N SER A 246 3.18 0.24 17.38
CA SER A 246 3.53 -0.53 18.59
C SER A 246 3.99 0.36 19.73
N SER A 247 4.43 1.57 19.42
CA SER A 247 4.66 2.57 20.43
C SER A 247 3.30 3.22 20.77
N ALA A 248 2.68 2.71 21.81
CA ALA A 248 2.45 3.65 22.92
C ALA A 248 3.82 4.27 23.29
N VAL A 249 4.29 5.25 22.46
CA VAL A 249 5.44 6.07 22.82
C VAL A 249 5.06 6.68 24.16
N PRO A 250 5.79 6.41 25.23
CA PRO A 250 5.58 7.10 26.47
C PRO A 250 5.61 8.61 26.15
N ASP A 251 4.64 9.36 26.65
CA ASP A 251 4.46 10.80 26.33
C ASP A 251 5.74 11.63 26.53
N ASP A 252 6.68 11.14 27.31
CA ASP A 252 8.01 11.70 27.57
C ASP A 252 8.94 11.73 26.33
N ILE A 253 8.80 10.82 25.37
CA ILE A 253 9.63 10.83 24.14
C ILE A 253 9.05 11.82 23.12
N ILE A 254 7.74 12.00 23.05
CA ILE A 254 7.08 13.00 22.21
C ILE A 254 7.50 14.41 22.66
N GLU A 255 7.58 14.65 23.98
CA GLU A 255 7.97 15.96 24.54
C GLU A 255 9.44 16.33 24.24
N VAL A 256 10.34 15.34 24.14
CA VAL A 256 11.74 15.57 23.76
C VAL A 256 11.87 15.91 22.28
N SER A 257 11.09 15.28 21.40
CA SER A 257 11.08 15.56 19.97
C SER A 257 10.56 16.97 19.67
N GLU A 258 9.46 17.40 20.31
CA GLU A 258 8.91 18.74 20.12
C GLU A 258 9.83 19.85 20.66
N LYS A 259 10.51 19.62 21.78
CA LYS A 259 11.49 20.57 22.34
C LYS A 259 12.73 20.71 21.47
N THR A 260 13.17 19.65 20.81
CA THR A 260 14.33 19.67 19.90
C THR A 260 14.00 20.44 18.63
N VAL A 261 12.80 20.30 18.08
CA VAL A 261 12.33 21.03 16.90
C VAL A 261 12.06 22.51 17.19
N SER A 262 11.53 22.83 18.37
CA SER A 262 11.27 24.22 18.78
C SER A 262 12.55 24.99 19.13
N GLY A 263 13.59 24.31 19.60
CA GLY A 263 14.88 24.93 19.95
C GLY A 263 15.76 25.28 18.74
N ALA A 264 15.48 24.72 17.56
CA ALA A 264 16.25 24.96 16.33
C ALA A 264 15.82 26.25 15.57
N ASN A 265 14.68 26.84 15.92
CA ASN A 265 14.13 28.03 15.25
C ASN A 265 14.46 29.36 15.93
N HIS A 266 15.33 29.36 16.93
CA HIS A 266 15.76 30.59 17.65
C HIS A 266 17.29 30.72 17.71
N LYS A 267 17.99 30.52 16.60
CA LYS A 267 19.38 31.02 16.44
C LYS A 267 19.61 31.55 15.04
#